data_bde45f2e6d41d385f2b4a5685c27da11
#
_entry.id   bde45f2e6d41d385f2b4a5685c27da11
#
_cell.length_a   1.000
_cell.length_b   1.000
_cell.length_c   1.000
_cell.angle_alpha   90.00
_cell.angle_beta   90.00
_cell.angle_gamma   90.00
#
_symmetry.space_group_name_H-M   'P 1'
#
loop_
_entity.id
_entity.type
_entity.pdbx_description
1 polymer ?
#
loop_
_entity_poly.entity_id
_entity_poly.type
_entity_poly.pdbx_seq_one_letter_code
_entity_poly.pdbx_strand_id
1 'polypeptide(L)'
;MPRTPWSLPEREITDEATYLDRRRFLKALGAGGLAAGGLAALGRGAFDRAFARDPLPALGAPRNAAFADAGRPLTDPELALRYNNFYEFTTTKEHVWKLAQDFALDPYGLEVKGLVERPGTLGLEQVEALGLEERVYRFRCVEAWAMTVPWTGVPLRKVLEKVGVKPEAKYVWFHSFHDPQQAPGQRKDDFTWPYYEALRLDEAMHDLTLVVTGVYGKRLPPQSGAPLRIVVPWKYGYKSAKSVVSLQLMDTQPPTFWNDAYPAEYSWLSNVDPAVPTAGPRPRSACWDRR
;
A
#
# COMPACT_ATOMS: atom_id res chain seq x y z
N MET A 1 13.58 -18.88 -30.30
CA MET A 1 12.28 -18.41 -29.79
C MET A 1 12.20 -16.90 -30.00
N PRO A 2 11.10 -16.34 -30.47
CA PRO A 2 10.98 -14.88 -30.60
C PRO A 2 11.02 -14.25 -29.19
N ARG A 3 11.87 -13.23 -29.04
CA ARG A 3 11.96 -12.44 -27.79
C ARG A 3 10.63 -11.71 -27.57
N THR A 4 10.01 -11.92 -26.41
CA THR A 4 8.86 -11.11 -26.01
C THR A 4 9.33 -9.66 -25.73
N PRO A 5 8.48 -8.63 -25.93
CA PRO A 5 8.85 -7.22 -25.69
C PRO A 5 9.31 -6.92 -24.25
N TRP A 6 9.19 -7.87 -23.34
CA TRP A 6 9.52 -7.77 -21.91
C TRP A 6 10.75 -8.58 -21.49
N SER A 7 11.50 -9.20 -22.42
CA SER A 7 12.73 -9.91 -22.08
C SER A 7 13.87 -8.92 -21.88
N LEU A 8 14.34 -8.78 -20.65
CA LEU A 8 15.60 -8.09 -20.37
C LEU A 8 16.77 -8.85 -20.97
N PRO A 9 17.82 -8.18 -21.49
CA PRO A 9 19.06 -8.83 -21.87
C PRO A 9 19.64 -9.61 -20.68
N GLU A 10 20.16 -10.83 -20.91
CA GLU A 10 20.75 -11.67 -19.83
C GLU A 10 21.81 -10.94 -18.99
N ARG A 11 22.57 -10.01 -19.60
CA ARG A 11 23.56 -9.16 -18.91
C ARG A 11 22.97 -8.19 -17.89
N GLU A 12 21.65 -7.97 -17.92
CA GLU A 12 20.92 -7.07 -17.01
C GLU A 12 20.16 -7.84 -15.92
N ILE A 13 20.24 -9.20 -16.00
CA ILE A 13 19.65 -10.08 -14.99
C ILE A 13 20.77 -10.48 -14.03
N THR A 14 20.64 -10.14 -12.74
CA THR A 14 21.55 -10.66 -11.71
C THR A 14 21.37 -12.18 -11.67
N ASP A 15 22.43 -12.93 -11.89
CA ASP A 15 22.40 -14.39 -11.84
C ASP A 15 21.97 -14.89 -10.45
N GLU A 16 21.36 -16.06 -10.42
CA GLU A 16 20.79 -16.62 -9.19
C GLU A 16 21.84 -16.88 -8.10
N ALA A 17 23.05 -17.26 -8.48
CA ALA A 17 24.15 -17.50 -7.55
C ALA A 17 24.57 -16.20 -6.85
N THR A 18 24.71 -15.11 -7.59
CA THR A 18 25.01 -13.76 -7.04
C THR A 18 23.88 -13.27 -6.14
N TYR A 19 22.60 -13.55 -6.48
CA TYR A 19 21.45 -13.21 -5.64
C TYR A 19 21.43 -14.01 -4.34
N LEU A 20 21.72 -15.29 -4.38
CA LEU A 20 21.79 -16.17 -3.21
C LEU A 20 22.98 -15.86 -2.31
N ASP A 21 24.12 -15.49 -2.87
CA ASP A 21 25.32 -15.08 -2.12
C ASP A 21 25.10 -13.75 -1.36
N ARG A 22 24.41 -12.78 -1.95
CA ARG A 22 24.00 -11.57 -1.23
C ARG A 22 23.11 -11.89 -0.02
N ARG A 23 22.21 -12.84 -0.19
CA ARG A 23 21.35 -13.28 0.91
C ARG A 23 22.12 -14.01 2.01
N ARG A 24 23.16 -14.78 1.65
CA ARG A 24 24.11 -15.41 2.60
C ARG A 24 24.97 -14.38 3.29
N PHE A 25 25.50 -13.40 2.56
CA PHE A 25 26.29 -12.30 3.10
C PHE A 25 25.49 -11.43 4.10
N LEU A 26 24.26 -11.07 3.76
CA LEU A 26 23.39 -10.31 4.67
C LEU A 26 22.99 -11.13 5.91
N LYS A 27 22.83 -12.45 5.78
CA LYS A 27 22.61 -13.35 6.92
C LYS A 27 23.87 -13.47 7.80
N ALA A 28 25.05 -13.50 7.20
CA ALA A 28 26.32 -13.56 7.95
C ALA A 28 26.61 -12.26 8.70
N LEU A 29 26.30 -11.09 8.14
CA LEU A 29 26.39 -9.80 8.83
C LEU A 29 25.38 -9.68 9.98
N GLY A 30 24.20 -10.27 9.88
CA GLY A 30 23.21 -10.35 10.96
C GLY A 30 23.54 -11.38 12.04
N ALA A 31 24.38 -12.39 11.74
CA ALA A 31 24.75 -13.45 12.67
C ALA A 31 26.00 -13.13 13.53
N GLY A 32 26.72 -12.05 13.21
CA GLY A 32 27.94 -11.64 13.93
C GLY A 32 27.69 -10.92 15.26
N GLY A 33 26.49 -10.81 15.74
CA GLY A 33 26.16 -10.01 16.90
C GLY A 33 25.14 -10.55 17.86
N LEU A 34 25.02 -11.88 18.09
CA LEU A 34 24.34 -12.42 19.29
C LEU A 34 24.62 -13.92 19.41
N ALA A 35 25.11 -14.32 20.56
CA ALA A 35 25.41 -15.70 20.93
C ALA A 35 24.23 -16.62 20.66
N ALA A 36 24.45 -17.66 19.87
CA ALA A 36 23.53 -18.75 19.60
C ALA A 36 23.23 -19.52 20.88
N GLY A 37 22.02 -19.44 21.40
CA GLY A 37 21.64 -20.28 22.53
C GLY A 37 20.29 -19.99 23.15
N GLY A 38 19.24 -19.70 22.40
CA GLY A 38 17.94 -19.53 23.07
C GLY A 38 16.73 -19.18 22.19
N LEU A 39 16.90 -18.99 20.91
CA LEU A 39 15.85 -18.42 20.04
C LEU A 39 15.06 -19.42 19.20
N ALA A 40 15.45 -20.69 19.17
CA ALA A 40 14.78 -21.70 18.34
C ALA A 40 13.45 -22.22 18.93
N ALA A 41 13.24 -22.07 20.24
CA ALA A 41 12.03 -22.56 20.92
C ALA A 41 10.93 -21.50 21.12
N LEU A 42 11.24 -20.21 20.88
CA LEU A 42 10.28 -19.10 20.99
C LEU A 42 9.57 -18.77 19.67
N GLY A 43 9.91 -19.52 18.60
CA GLY A 43 9.64 -19.09 17.22
C GLY A 43 8.17 -19.02 16.81
N ARG A 44 7.31 -19.93 17.18
CA ARG A 44 5.90 -19.92 16.72
C ARG A 44 4.92 -19.38 17.75
N GLY A 45 5.02 -19.78 18.99
CA GLY A 45 4.04 -19.41 20.01
C GLY A 45 4.16 -17.97 20.55
N ALA A 46 5.34 -17.32 20.42
CA ALA A 46 5.49 -15.89 20.72
C ALA A 46 5.03 -15.03 19.53
N PHE A 47 5.07 -15.59 18.34
CA PHE A 47 4.62 -15.02 17.10
C PHE A 47 3.11 -14.88 17.05
N ASP A 48 2.38 -15.96 17.31
CA ASP A 48 0.92 -15.96 17.41
C ASP A 48 0.43 -15.04 18.55
N ARG A 49 1.20 -14.90 19.64
CA ARG A 49 0.89 -13.98 20.74
C ARG A 49 1.19 -12.51 20.42
N ALA A 50 2.13 -12.20 19.55
CA ALA A 50 2.40 -10.82 19.12
C ALA A 50 1.37 -10.30 18.08
N PHE A 51 0.70 -11.20 17.35
CA PHE A 51 -0.48 -10.91 16.53
C PHE A 51 -1.81 -11.15 17.27
N ALA A 52 -1.78 -11.77 18.43
CA ALA A 52 -2.94 -12.21 19.20
C ALA A 52 -3.29 -11.25 20.33
N ARG A 53 -3.36 -9.96 20.05
CA ARG A 53 -4.26 -9.12 20.89
C ARG A 53 -5.70 -9.33 20.47
N ASP A 54 -6.18 -9.83 19.55
CA ASP A 54 -7.44 -10.42 19.11
C ASP A 54 -7.25 -10.84 17.64
N PRO A 55 -7.64 -12.04 17.25
CA PRO A 55 -7.56 -12.43 15.86
C PRO A 55 -8.39 -11.44 15.06
N LEU A 56 -7.76 -10.75 14.10
CA LEU A 56 -8.47 -9.82 13.23
C LEU A 56 -9.77 -10.48 12.75
N PRO A 57 -10.92 -9.80 12.86
CA PRO A 57 -12.19 -10.38 12.47
C PRO A 57 -12.15 -10.86 11.02
N ALA A 58 -12.73 -12.03 10.78
CA ALA A 58 -12.91 -12.51 9.42
C ALA A 58 -13.81 -11.52 8.65
N LEU A 59 -13.44 -11.24 7.41
CA LEU A 59 -14.21 -10.42 6.50
C LEU A 59 -14.62 -11.27 5.30
N GLY A 60 -15.82 -11.87 5.40
CA GLY A 60 -16.38 -12.72 4.36
C GLY A 60 -16.74 -11.88 3.13
N ALA A 61 -16.09 -12.14 2.00
CA ALA A 61 -16.43 -11.54 0.74
C ALA A 61 -16.23 -12.55 -0.40
N PRO A 62 -17.08 -12.57 -1.42
CA PRO A 62 -16.89 -13.45 -2.57
C PRO A 62 -15.62 -13.06 -3.32
N ARG A 63 -14.83 -14.05 -3.75
CA ARG A 63 -13.71 -13.82 -4.66
C ARG A 63 -14.24 -13.50 -6.05
N ASN A 64 -13.85 -12.35 -6.57
CA ASN A 64 -14.23 -11.97 -7.94
C ASN A 64 -13.47 -12.84 -8.95
N ALA A 65 -14.19 -13.62 -9.76
CA ALA A 65 -13.60 -14.59 -10.68
C ALA A 65 -12.66 -13.94 -11.73
N ALA A 66 -12.95 -12.70 -12.15
CA ALA A 66 -12.09 -11.97 -13.10
C ALA A 66 -10.73 -11.57 -12.51
N PHE A 67 -10.61 -11.55 -11.18
CA PHE A 67 -9.41 -11.15 -10.45
C PHE A 67 -8.96 -12.22 -9.42
N ALA A 68 -9.34 -13.46 -9.65
CA ALA A 68 -9.04 -14.57 -8.72
C ALA A 68 -7.57 -15.00 -8.78
N ASP A 69 -6.92 -14.79 -9.93
CA ASP A 69 -5.52 -15.16 -10.18
C ASP A 69 -4.76 -13.99 -10.80
N ALA A 70 -3.62 -13.68 -10.23
CA ALA A 70 -2.69 -12.68 -10.75
C ALA A 70 -1.49 -13.31 -11.50
N GLY A 71 -1.55 -14.60 -11.82
CA GLY A 71 -0.51 -15.36 -12.53
C GLY A 71 0.79 -15.54 -11.72
N ARG A 72 0.70 -15.43 -10.38
CA ARG A 72 1.78 -15.71 -9.43
C ARG A 72 1.20 -16.19 -8.10
N PRO A 73 1.92 -17.05 -7.35
CA PRO A 73 1.53 -17.44 -6.01
C PRO A 73 1.30 -16.24 -5.10
N LEU A 74 0.38 -16.36 -4.16
CA LEU A 74 0.19 -15.36 -3.13
C LEU A 74 1.46 -15.20 -2.29
N THR A 75 1.79 -13.98 -1.94
CA THR A 75 2.84 -13.69 -0.96
C THR A 75 2.42 -14.24 0.40
N ASP A 76 3.37 -14.82 1.15
CA ASP A 76 3.12 -15.26 2.51
C ASP A 76 2.53 -14.11 3.35
N PRO A 77 1.39 -14.31 4.03
CA PRO A 77 0.75 -13.28 4.84
C PRO A 77 1.69 -12.65 5.87
N GLU A 78 2.57 -13.45 6.47
CA GLU A 78 3.54 -12.95 7.44
C GLU A 78 4.50 -11.93 6.82
N LEU A 79 5.03 -12.22 5.64
CA LEU A 79 5.90 -11.29 4.92
C LEU A 79 5.15 -10.02 4.51
N ALA A 80 3.93 -10.19 3.97
CA ALA A 80 3.13 -9.06 3.50
C ALA A 80 2.70 -8.12 4.64
N LEU A 81 2.45 -8.66 5.84
CA LEU A 81 1.94 -7.89 6.98
C LEU A 81 3.04 -7.36 7.90
N ARG A 82 4.30 -7.83 7.77
CA ARG A 82 5.41 -7.40 8.62
C ARG A 82 6.41 -6.46 7.97
N TYR A 83 6.37 -6.34 6.66
CA TYR A 83 7.25 -5.45 5.91
C TYR A 83 6.40 -4.36 5.25
N ASN A 84 6.35 -3.19 5.87
CA ASN A 84 5.43 -2.12 5.48
C ASN A 84 6.14 -0.78 5.35
N ASN A 85 5.79 -0.02 4.32
CA ASN A 85 6.04 1.41 4.25
C ASN A 85 4.84 2.13 4.87
N PHE A 86 5.04 2.74 6.03
CA PHE A 86 4.04 3.57 6.70
C PHE A 86 4.79 4.57 7.57
N TYR A 87 5.24 5.63 6.93
CA TYR A 87 6.20 6.59 7.48
C TYR A 87 5.60 7.45 8.60
N GLU A 88 4.30 7.51 8.67
CA GLU A 88 3.56 8.06 9.82
C GLU A 88 3.97 7.38 11.14
N PHE A 89 4.39 6.12 11.10
CA PHE A 89 4.91 5.41 12.27
C PHE A 89 6.42 5.40 12.31
N THR A 90 7.08 4.97 11.24
CA THR A 90 8.54 4.90 11.13
C THR A 90 8.98 4.64 9.69
N THR A 91 10.20 5.04 9.35
CA THR A 91 10.88 4.69 8.10
C THR A 91 11.48 3.28 8.13
N THR A 92 11.56 2.64 9.30
CA THR A 92 12.06 1.26 9.47
C THR A 92 10.91 0.26 9.24
N LYS A 93 10.90 -0.34 8.07
CA LYS A 93 9.78 -1.14 7.53
C LYS A 93 9.39 -2.34 8.38
N GLU A 94 10.37 -2.98 9.00
CA GLU A 94 10.21 -4.14 9.89
C GLU A 94 9.65 -3.76 11.27
N HIS A 95 9.59 -2.47 11.58
CA HIS A 95 9.09 -1.98 12.87
C HIS A 95 7.68 -1.37 12.80
N VAL A 96 7.19 -1.06 11.61
CA VAL A 96 5.86 -0.45 11.44
C VAL A 96 4.77 -1.24 12.15
N TRP A 97 4.70 -2.56 11.93
CA TRP A 97 3.68 -3.42 12.51
C TRP A 97 3.70 -3.44 14.05
N LYS A 98 4.87 -3.21 14.67
CA LYS A 98 5.02 -3.12 16.13
C LYS A 98 4.49 -1.79 16.67
N LEU A 99 4.82 -0.70 15.98
CA LEU A 99 4.44 0.66 16.41
C LEU A 99 2.96 0.96 16.14
N ALA A 100 2.38 0.31 15.13
CA ALA A 100 0.99 0.51 14.75
C ALA A 100 0.00 -0.40 15.50
N GLN A 101 0.43 -1.28 16.41
CA GLN A 101 -0.45 -2.27 17.04
C GLN A 101 -1.67 -1.68 17.76
N ASP A 102 -1.47 -0.55 18.43
CA ASP A 102 -2.51 0.11 19.22
C ASP A 102 -3.21 1.24 18.43
N PHE A 103 -2.86 1.41 17.15
CA PHE A 103 -3.46 2.44 16.32
C PHE A 103 -4.90 2.10 15.98
N ALA A 104 -5.78 3.05 16.24
CA ALA A 104 -7.18 2.98 15.88
C ALA A 104 -7.69 4.35 15.43
N LEU A 105 -8.57 4.35 14.43
CA LEU A 105 -9.39 5.48 14.06
C LEU A 105 -10.84 5.13 14.45
N ASP A 106 -11.24 5.48 15.65
CA ASP A 106 -12.58 5.23 16.17
C ASP A 106 -13.10 6.48 16.90
N PRO A 107 -14.26 7.03 16.54
CA PRO A 107 -15.12 6.58 15.44
C PRO A 107 -14.52 6.90 14.06
N TYR A 108 -14.66 5.97 13.12
CA TYR A 108 -14.18 6.17 11.74
C TYR A 108 -15.28 6.68 10.81
N GLY A 109 -14.92 7.66 9.99
CA GLY A 109 -15.73 8.15 8.90
C GLY A 109 -14.87 8.63 7.73
N LEU A 110 -15.26 8.21 6.52
CA LEU A 110 -14.67 8.70 5.27
C LEU A 110 -15.42 9.97 4.85
N GLU A 111 -14.81 11.13 5.03
CA GLU A 111 -15.35 12.39 4.52
C GLU A 111 -15.24 12.42 2.99
N VAL A 112 -16.35 12.73 2.30
CA VAL A 112 -16.36 12.96 0.85
C VAL A 112 -16.86 14.37 0.58
N LYS A 113 -16.04 15.17 -0.12
CA LYS A 113 -16.28 16.61 -0.32
C LYS A 113 -15.81 17.11 -1.69
N GLY A 114 -15.97 18.40 -1.93
CA GLY A 114 -15.60 19.09 -3.18
C GLY A 114 -16.67 18.95 -4.25
N LEU A 115 -16.26 18.62 -5.48
CA LEU A 115 -17.16 18.54 -6.64
C LEU A 115 -18.00 17.25 -6.66
N VAL A 116 -18.84 17.08 -5.65
CA VAL A 116 -19.82 16.00 -5.51
C VAL A 116 -21.23 16.55 -5.30
N GLU A 117 -22.24 15.77 -5.67
CA GLU A 117 -23.65 16.12 -5.50
C GLU A 117 -24.09 15.98 -4.03
N ARG A 118 -23.58 14.96 -3.35
CA ARG A 118 -23.94 14.59 -1.99
C ARG A 118 -22.70 14.51 -1.11
N PRO A 119 -22.13 15.65 -0.68
CA PRO A 119 -21.01 15.66 0.26
C PRO A 119 -21.48 15.11 1.62
N GLY A 120 -20.56 14.51 2.35
CA GLY A 120 -20.84 13.97 3.68
C GLY A 120 -19.84 12.94 4.14
N THR A 121 -20.14 12.27 5.24
CA THR A 121 -19.28 11.24 5.82
C THR A 121 -19.92 9.87 5.68
N LEU A 122 -19.15 8.92 5.17
CA LEU A 122 -19.54 7.52 5.03
C LEU A 122 -18.85 6.69 6.12
N GLY A 123 -19.64 6.02 6.96
CA GLY A 123 -19.11 5.01 7.86
C GLY A 123 -18.57 3.79 7.10
N LEU A 124 -17.73 3.00 7.75
CA LEU A 124 -17.11 1.82 7.14
C LEU A 124 -18.16 0.84 6.57
N GLU A 125 -19.22 0.58 7.33
CA GLU A 125 -20.32 -0.30 6.93
C GLU A 125 -21.06 0.22 5.70
N GLN A 126 -21.21 1.54 5.57
CA GLN A 126 -21.86 2.16 4.41
C GLN A 126 -21.01 2.01 3.13
N VAL A 127 -19.68 2.02 3.28
CA VAL A 127 -18.77 1.73 2.17
C VAL A 127 -18.86 0.25 1.80
N GLU A 128 -18.78 -0.65 2.77
CA GLU A 128 -18.81 -2.10 2.56
C GLU A 128 -20.14 -2.60 1.96
N ALA A 129 -21.25 -1.97 2.34
CA ALA A 129 -22.58 -2.26 1.77
C ALA A 129 -22.69 -1.99 0.27
N LEU A 130 -21.74 -1.30 -0.35
CA LEU A 130 -21.67 -1.11 -1.79
C LEU A 130 -21.24 -2.38 -2.55
N GLY A 131 -20.92 -3.44 -1.83
CA GLY A 131 -20.61 -4.78 -2.35
C GLY A 131 -19.13 -5.10 -2.27
N LEU A 132 -18.74 -5.69 -1.15
CA LEU A 132 -17.41 -6.23 -0.94
C LEU A 132 -17.12 -7.39 -1.88
N GLU A 133 -15.90 -7.41 -2.37
CA GLU A 133 -15.35 -8.54 -3.13
C GLU A 133 -13.87 -8.71 -2.84
N GLU A 134 -13.35 -9.93 -2.96
CA GLU A 134 -11.92 -10.21 -2.87
C GLU A 134 -11.31 -10.24 -4.26
N ARG A 135 -10.17 -9.54 -4.43
CA ARG A 135 -9.38 -9.48 -5.65
C ARG A 135 -7.91 -9.74 -5.37
N VAL A 136 -7.28 -10.57 -6.19
CA VAL A 136 -5.84 -10.83 -6.10
C VAL A 136 -5.10 -9.89 -7.03
N TYR A 137 -4.25 -9.04 -6.46
CA TYR A 137 -3.46 -8.08 -7.22
C TYR A 137 -1.96 -8.27 -7.02
N ARG A 138 -1.20 -8.06 -8.10
CA ARG A 138 0.22 -7.75 -8.00
C ARG A 138 0.36 -6.32 -7.52
N PHE A 139 1.20 -6.12 -6.54
CA PHE A 139 1.43 -4.82 -5.93
C PHE A 139 2.93 -4.54 -5.91
N ARG A 140 3.37 -3.45 -6.50
CA ARG A 140 4.79 -3.11 -6.61
C ARG A 140 5.11 -1.85 -5.83
N CYS A 141 6.09 -1.94 -4.95
CA CYS A 141 6.70 -0.78 -4.34
C CYS A 141 7.79 -0.21 -5.24
N VAL A 142 7.93 1.10 -5.19
CA VAL A 142 9.00 1.86 -5.79
C VAL A 142 10.37 1.43 -5.23
N GLU A 143 10.45 0.87 -4.03
CA GLU A 143 11.65 0.32 -3.41
C GLU A 143 12.02 -1.10 -3.90
N ALA A 144 11.64 -1.46 -5.12
CA ALA A 144 12.01 -2.69 -5.83
C ALA A 144 11.48 -4.02 -5.25
N TRP A 145 10.56 -4.01 -4.31
CA TRP A 145 9.87 -5.21 -3.86
C TRP A 145 8.44 -5.28 -4.41
N ALA A 146 7.95 -6.47 -4.58
CA ALA A 146 6.60 -6.73 -5.07
C ALA A 146 5.91 -7.83 -4.26
N MET A 147 4.60 -7.77 -4.18
CA MET A 147 3.76 -8.75 -3.52
C MET A 147 2.57 -9.12 -4.40
N THR A 148 2.06 -10.33 -4.22
CA THR A 148 0.76 -10.76 -4.76
C THR A 148 -0.18 -10.95 -3.57
N VAL A 149 -1.19 -10.09 -3.47
CA VAL A 149 -1.99 -9.94 -2.24
C VAL A 149 -3.47 -10.05 -2.57
N PRO A 150 -4.25 -10.86 -1.82
CA PRO A 150 -5.70 -10.88 -1.89
C PRO A 150 -6.27 -9.73 -1.05
N TRP A 151 -6.77 -8.71 -1.72
CA TRP A 151 -7.42 -7.55 -1.11
C TRP A 151 -8.93 -7.73 -1.06
N THR A 152 -9.55 -7.39 0.05
CA THR A 152 -11.02 -7.32 0.17
C THR A 152 -11.44 -5.86 0.21
N GLY A 153 -12.33 -5.48 -0.70
CA GLY A 153 -12.76 -4.08 -0.80
C GLY A 153 -13.89 -3.87 -1.79
N VAL A 154 -14.13 -2.61 -2.09
CA VAL A 154 -15.16 -2.14 -3.01
C VAL A 154 -14.49 -1.33 -4.12
N PRO A 155 -14.85 -1.48 -5.40
CA PRO A 155 -14.39 -0.55 -6.44
C PRO A 155 -14.65 0.90 -6.07
N LEU A 156 -13.63 1.76 -6.14
CA LEU A 156 -13.75 3.18 -5.76
C LEU A 156 -14.86 3.88 -6.54
N ARG A 157 -15.08 3.52 -7.82
CA ARG A 157 -16.15 4.06 -8.63
C ARG A 157 -17.53 3.95 -7.97
N LYS A 158 -17.82 2.87 -7.22
CA LYS A 158 -19.13 2.70 -6.54
C LYS A 158 -19.30 3.71 -5.39
N VAL A 159 -18.22 4.07 -4.71
CA VAL A 159 -18.24 5.14 -3.71
C VAL A 159 -18.50 6.47 -4.39
N LEU A 160 -17.83 6.75 -5.49
CA LEU A 160 -17.99 8.00 -6.25
C LEU A 160 -19.38 8.10 -6.88
N GLU A 161 -19.92 7.03 -7.43
CA GLU A 161 -21.29 6.95 -7.94
C GLU A 161 -22.33 7.20 -6.83
N LYS A 162 -22.12 6.66 -5.64
CA LYS A 162 -23.00 6.88 -4.48
C LYS A 162 -23.11 8.36 -4.11
N VAL A 163 -22.01 9.08 -4.14
CA VAL A 163 -21.99 10.51 -3.78
C VAL A 163 -22.36 11.43 -4.96
N GLY A 164 -22.31 10.92 -6.19
CA GLY A 164 -22.56 11.68 -7.42
C GLY A 164 -21.40 12.62 -7.72
N VAL A 165 -20.69 12.37 -8.82
CA VAL A 165 -19.56 13.19 -9.27
C VAL A 165 -20.09 14.31 -10.17
N LYS A 166 -19.72 15.56 -9.86
CA LYS A 166 -20.07 16.70 -10.72
C LYS A 166 -19.24 16.67 -12.01
N PRO A 167 -19.79 17.15 -13.14
CA PRO A 167 -19.14 17.10 -14.45
C PRO A 167 -17.77 17.81 -14.50
N GLU A 168 -17.56 18.81 -13.66
CA GLU A 168 -16.32 19.59 -13.60
C GLU A 168 -15.17 18.87 -12.92
N ALA A 169 -15.48 17.79 -12.15
CA ALA A 169 -14.46 17.02 -11.43
C ALA A 169 -13.50 16.32 -12.39
N LYS A 170 -12.21 16.48 -12.15
CA LYS A 170 -11.13 15.87 -12.94
C LYS A 170 -10.17 15.05 -12.10
N TYR A 171 -10.14 15.28 -10.79
CA TYR A 171 -9.22 14.64 -9.85
C TYR A 171 -9.94 14.23 -8.57
N VAL A 172 -9.39 13.18 -7.94
CA VAL A 172 -9.77 12.76 -6.59
C VAL A 172 -8.52 12.85 -5.72
N TRP A 173 -8.57 13.67 -4.67
CA TRP A 173 -7.50 13.90 -3.72
C TRP A 173 -7.79 13.16 -2.42
N PHE A 174 -6.86 12.34 -1.96
CA PHE A 174 -6.97 11.51 -0.76
C PHE A 174 -6.15 12.12 0.36
N HIS A 175 -6.70 12.16 1.58
CA HIS A 175 -5.95 12.50 2.78
C HIS A 175 -5.99 11.34 3.75
N SER A 176 -4.82 11.00 4.27
CA SER A 176 -4.68 10.09 5.40
C SER A 176 -4.93 10.83 6.72
N PHE A 177 -4.98 10.09 7.81
CA PHE A 177 -5.13 10.64 9.14
C PHE A 177 -3.94 11.50 9.56
N HIS A 178 -4.17 12.39 10.54
CA HIS A 178 -3.12 13.13 11.22
C HIS A 178 -3.31 12.99 12.73
N ASP A 179 -2.51 12.16 13.35
CA ASP A 179 -2.50 11.96 14.81
C ASP A 179 -1.07 11.65 15.30
N PRO A 180 -0.27 12.69 15.60
CA PRO A 180 1.09 12.51 16.08
C PRO A 180 1.20 11.81 17.44
N GLN A 181 0.09 11.66 18.17
CA GLN A 181 0.10 10.93 19.45
C GLN A 181 0.16 9.43 19.21
N GLN A 182 -0.61 8.92 18.26
CA GLN A 182 -0.61 7.50 17.87
C GLN A 182 0.50 7.15 16.87
N ALA A 183 0.85 8.10 15.97
CA ALA A 183 1.78 7.89 14.88
C ALA A 183 3.05 8.76 15.05
N PRO A 184 4.07 8.25 15.74
CA PRO A 184 5.25 9.04 16.14
C PRO A 184 6.10 9.56 14.97
N GLY A 185 6.00 8.98 13.78
CA GLY A 185 6.65 9.50 12.58
C GLY A 185 6.11 10.85 12.15
N GLN A 186 4.84 11.15 12.46
CA GLN A 186 4.22 12.45 12.16
C GLN A 186 4.71 13.60 13.06
N ARG A 187 5.54 13.32 14.05
CA ARG A 187 6.20 14.34 14.88
C ARG A 187 7.47 14.90 14.24
N LYS A 188 7.93 14.27 13.16
CA LYS A 188 9.16 14.65 12.46
C LYS A 188 8.86 15.71 11.41
N ASP A 189 9.71 16.70 11.32
CA ASP A 189 9.61 17.79 10.35
C ASP A 189 10.19 17.42 8.97
N ASP A 190 10.61 16.15 8.80
CA ASP A 190 11.18 15.65 7.54
C ASP A 190 10.16 15.66 6.39
N PHE A 191 8.86 15.67 6.72
CA PHE A 191 7.75 15.61 5.77
C PHE A 191 6.60 16.53 6.15
N THR A 192 5.83 16.95 5.15
CA THR A 192 4.60 17.74 5.35
C THR A 192 3.41 16.81 5.58
N TRP A 193 3.02 16.63 6.85
CA TRP A 193 1.88 15.80 7.24
C TRP A 193 0.54 16.56 7.16
N PRO A 194 -0.61 15.87 7.01
CA PRO A 194 -0.80 14.43 6.83
C PRO A 194 -0.33 13.94 5.46
N TYR A 195 -0.23 12.63 5.26
CA TYR A 195 -0.01 12.03 3.95
C TYR A 195 -1.19 12.32 3.00
N TYR A 196 -0.88 12.69 1.77
CA TYR A 196 -1.87 12.98 0.74
C TYR A 196 -1.45 12.43 -0.61
N GLU A 197 -2.43 11.94 -1.38
CA GLU A 197 -2.23 11.40 -2.72
C GLU A 197 -3.43 11.71 -3.61
N ALA A 198 -3.23 11.62 -4.92
CA ALA A 198 -4.28 11.91 -5.87
C ALA A 198 -4.28 10.96 -7.07
N LEU A 199 -5.44 10.83 -7.66
CA LEU A 199 -5.67 10.18 -8.95
C LEU A 199 -6.40 11.15 -9.88
N ARG A 200 -6.23 10.96 -11.18
CA ARG A 200 -7.17 11.52 -12.16
C ARG A 200 -8.52 10.82 -11.96
N LEU A 201 -9.59 11.48 -12.34
CA LEU A 201 -10.93 10.92 -12.19
C LEU A 201 -11.12 9.63 -12.97
N ASP A 202 -10.59 9.53 -14.19
CA ASP A 202 -10.64 8.30 -15.01
C ASP A 202 -9.90 7.12 -14.32
N GLU A 203 -8.80 7.39 -13.62
CA GLU A 203 -8.07 6.41 -12.82
C GLU A 203 -8.85 6.00 -11.55
N ALA A 204 -9.49 6.95 -10.90
CA ALA A 204 -10.33 6.71 -9.73
C ALA A 204 -11.60 5.91 -10.08
N MET A 205 -12.17 6.15 -11.27
CA MET A 205 -13.34 5.43 -11.81
C MET A 205 -12.97 4.09 -12.44
N HIS A 206 -11.68 3.81 -12.62
CA HIS A 206 -11.22 2.56 -13.21
C HIS A 206 -11.58 1.36 -12.33
N ASP A 207 -12.02 0.26 -12.96
CA ASP A 207 -12.48 -0.93 -12.23
C ASP A 207 -11.42 -1.53 -11.27
N LEU A 208 -10.14 -1.40 -11.60
CA LEU A 208 -9.05 -1.90 -10.76
C LEU A 208 -8.78 -1.07 -9.49
N THR A 209 -9.27 0.16 -9.40
CA THR A 209 -9.06 0.99 -8.20
C THR A 209 -10.01 0.55 -7.09
N LEU A 210 -9.46 0.10 -5.96
CA LEU A 210 -10.23 -0.38 -4.82
C LEU A 210 -10.12 0.55 -3.61
N VAL A 211 -11.23 0.69 -2.91
CA VAL A 211 -11.32 1.05 -1.49
C VAL A 211 -11.29 -0.25 -0.70
N VAL A 212 -10.24 -0.48 0.06
CA VAL A 212 -9.95 -1.76 0.68
C VAL A 212 -10.13 -1.68 2.19
N THR A 213 -10.85 -2.64 2.75
CA THR A 213 -11.12 -2.79 4.19
C THR A 213 -10.65 -4.13 4.76
N GLY A 214 -10.09 -5.00 3.89
CA GLY A 214 -9.59 -6.31 4.29
C GLY A 214 -8.44 -6.83 3.44
N VAL A 215 -7.76 -7.82 3.99
CA VAL A 215 -6.63 -8.52 3.36
C VAL A 215 -6.55 -9.95 3.87
N TYR A 216 -6.26 -10.92 2.99
CA TYR A 216 -6.22 -12.34 3.32
C TYR A 216 -7.49 -12.85 4.06
N GLY A 217 -8.67 -12.39 3.61
CA GLY A 217 -9.96 -12.79 4.19
C GLY A 217 -10.26 -12.24 5.58
N LYS A 218 -9.47 -11.29 6.08
CA LYS A 218 -9.63 -10.64 7.39
C LYS A 218 -9.69 -9.13 7.25
N ARG A 219 -10.15 -8.44 8.29
CA ARG A 219 -10.06 -6.98 8.40
C ARG A 219 -8.61 -6.51 8.20
N LEU A 220 -8.43 -5.28 7.68
CA LEU A 220 -7.10 -4.70 7.57
C LEU A 220 -6.46 -4.56 8.95
N PRO A 221 -5.21 -5.03 9.14
CA PRO A 221 -4.46 -4.65 10.32
C PRO A 221 -3.97 -3.20 10.23
N PRO A 222 -3.68 -2.56 11.36
CA PRO A 222 -3.23 -1.17 11.41
C PRO A 222 -2.06 -0.85 10.45
N GLN A 223 -1.02 -1.67 10.44
CA GLN A 223 0.16 -1.47 9.59
C GLN A 223 -0.15 -1.56 8.08
N SER A 224 -1.25 -2.19 7.71
CA SER A 224 -1.69 -2.26 6.32
C SER A 224 -2.61 -1.11 5.91
N GLY A 225 -2.94 -0.19 6.83
CA GLY A 225 -3.74 1.00 6.56
C GLY A 225 -5.20 0.87 6.98
N ALA A 226 -5.47 0.18 8.12
CA ALA A 226 -6.80 0.13 8.69
C ALA A 226 -7.34 1.54 9.03
N PRO A 227 -8.67 1.70 9.09
CA PRO A 227 -9.70 0.73 8.73
C PRO A 227 -9.95 0.66 7.23
N LEU A 228 -9.47 1.65 6.45
CA LEU A 228 -9.70 1.78 5.02
C LEU A 228 -8.46 2.35 4.32
N ARG A 229 -8.10 1.76 3.19
CA ARG A 229 -7.04 2.23 2.31
C ARG A 229 -7.48 2.24 0.84
N ILE A 230 -6.70 2.92 0.00
CA ILE A 230 -6.80 2.82 -1.45
C ILE A 230 -5.78 1.79 -1.97
N VAL A 231 -6.14 1.06 -3.03
CA VAL A 231 -5.22 0.20 -3.78
C VAL A 231 -5.38 0.45 -5.27
N VAL A 232 -4.25 0.77 -5.93
CA VAL A 232 -4.15 1.06 -7.36
C VAL A 232 -3.05 0.18 -7.95
N PRO A 233 -3.36 -1.01 -8.50
CA PRO A 233 -2.37 -2.06 -8.77
C PRO A 233 -1.38 -1.74 -9.89
N TRP A 234 -1.71 -0.83 -10.83
CA TRP A 234 -0.80 -0.42 -11.90
C TRP A 234 0.11 0.77 -11.56
N LYS A 235 -0.05 1.33 -10.36
CA LYS A 235 0.79 2.41 -9.86
C LYS A 235 1.74 1.90 -8.78
N TYR A 236 2.83 2.61 -8.56
CA TYR A 236 3.69 2.33 -7.42
C TYR A 236 2.95 2.45 -6.10
N GLY A 237 3.33 1.62 -5.12
CA GLY A 237 2.61 1.42 -3.86
C GLY A 237 2.32 2.68 -3.05
N TYR A 238 3.13 3.73 -3.19
CA TYR A 238 2.87 4.99 -2.49
C TYR A 238 1.62 5.72 -3.00
N LYS A 239 1.17 5.48 -4.24
CA LYS A 239 -0.12 6.00 -4.73
C LYS A 239 -1.34 5.35 -4.05
N SER A 240 -1.12 4.29 -3.30
CA SER A 240 -2.15 3.54 -2.59
C SER A 240 -2.22 3.96 -1.13
N ALA A 241 -2.75 5.17 -0.88
CA ALA A 241 -2.83 5.81 0.44
C ALA A 241 -3.46 4.91 1.50
N LYS A 242 -2.88 4.92 2.71
CA LYS A 242 -3.30 4.13 3.89
C LYS A 242 -4.11 4.97 4.86
N SER A 243 -5.02 4.34 5.60
CA SER A 243 -5.82 4.96 6.66
C SER A 243 -6.42 6.29 6.19
N VAL A 244 -7.09 6.22 5.05
CA VAL A 244 -7.67 7.39 4.36
C VAL A 244 -8.89 7.86 5.13
N VAL A 245 -8.97 9.16 5.40
CA VAL A 245 -10.07 9.79 6.13
C VAL A 245 -10.87 10.77 5.26
N SER A 246 -10.34 11.18 4.11
CA SER A 246 -11.04 12.12 3.24
C SER A 246 -10.77 11.85 1.76
N LEU A 247 -11.82 12.04 0.95
CA LEU A 247 -11.80 12.11 -0.51
C LEU A 247 -12.33 13.49 -0.93
N GLN A 248 -11.52 14.25 -1.66
CA GLN A 248 -11.94 15.55 -2.20
C GLN A 248 -11.90 15.52 -3.72
N LEU A 249 -13.04 15.80 -4.37
CA LEU A 249 -13.10 15.90 -5.82
C LEU A 249 -12.81 17.34 -6.26
N MET A 250 -11.94 17.49 -7.28
CA MET A 250 -11.41 18.78 -7.72
C MET A 250 -11.38 18.87 -9.26
N ASP A 251 -11.41 20.09 -9.77
CA ASP A 251 -11.24 20.42 -11.20
C ASP A 251 -9.79 20.70 -11.59
N THR A 252 -8.96 21.03 -10.61
CA THR A 252 -7.54 21.34 -10.75
C THR A 252 -6.68 20.21 -10.19
N GLN A 253 -5.49 19.98 -10.78
CA GLN A 253 -4.58 18.95 -10.34
C GLN A 253 -4.04 19.27 -8.94
N PRO A 254 -4.36 18.42 -7.93
CA PRO A 254 -3.83 18.63 -6.59
C PRO A 254 -2.38 18.18 -6.46
N PRO A 255 -1.66 18.65 -5.44
CA PRO A 255 -0.33 18.15 -5.10
C PRO A 255 -0.40 16.70 -4.62
N THR A 256 0.76 16.01 -4.64
CA THR A 256 0.92 14.67 -4.06
C THR A 256 2.19 14.59 -3.23
N PHE A 257 2.15 13.88 -2.13
CA PHE A 257 3.16 13.89 -1.07
C PHE A 257 4.59 13.68 -1.59
N TRP A 258 4.83 12.63 -2.34
CA TRP A 258 6.16 12.32 -2.84
C TRP A 258 6.60 13.20 -4.00
N ASN A 259 5.66 13.65 -4.86
CA ASN A 259 5.98 14.59 -5.93
C ASN A 259 6.39 15.95 -5.38
N ASP A 260 5.73 16.43 -4.31
CA ASP A 260 6.10 17.67 -3.66
C ASP A 260 7.46 17.58 -2.96
N ALA A 261 7.72 16.44 -2.27
CA ALA A 261 8.98 16.24 -1.57
C ALA A 261 10.18 16.07 -2.53
N TYR A 262 9.99 15.30 -3.62
CA TYR A 262 11.06 14.92 -4.55
C TYR A 262 10.55 14.86 -6.01
N PRO A 263 10.24 16.00 -6.65
CA PRO A 263 9.57 16.04 -7.95
C PRO A 263 10.39 15.44 -9.10
N ALA A 264 11.71 15.43 -8.97
CA ALA A 264 12.60 14.82 -9.96
C ALA A 264 12.58 13.28 -9.96
N GLU A 265 12.13 12.66 -8.84
CA GLU A 265 12.15 11.22 -8.65
C GLU A 265 10.74 10.61 -8.70
N TYR A 266 9.74 11.34 -8.20
CA TYR A 266 8.38 10.85 -8.06
C TYR A 266 7.45 11.62 -8.99
N SER A 267 7.13 11.01 -10.12
CA SER A 267 6.12 11.54 -11.04
C SER A 267 4.76 11.64 -10.35
N TRP A 268 3.97 12.65 -10.70
CA TRP A 268 2.60 12.76 -10.21
C TRP A 268 1.73 11.54 -10.59
N LEU A 269 1.91 10.99 -11.80
CA LEU A 269 1.17 9.81 -12.27
C LEU A 269 1.68 8.52 -11.62
N SER A 270 2.98 8.33 -11.54
CA SER A 270 3.63 7.18 -10.88
C SER A 270 3.14 5.80 -11.31
N ASN A 271 2.89 5.64 -12.61
CA ASN A 271 2.56 4.34 -13.19
C ASN A 271 3.81 3.44 -13.19
N VAL A 272 3.60 2.15 -12.92
CA VAL A 272 4.67 1.16 -13.05
C VAL A 272 4.92 0.91 -14.53
N ASP A 273 6.04 1.38 -15.04
CA ASP A 273 6.53 1.05 -16.37
C ASP A 273 7.93 0.42 -16.26
N PRO A 274 8.02 -0.91 -16.42
CA PRO A 274 9.30 -1.60 -16.31
C PRO A 274 10.23 -1.32 -17.52
N ALA A 275 9.71 -0.76 -18.60
CA ALA A 275 10.48 -0.45 -19.81
C ALA A 275 11.16 0.93 -19.76
N VAL A 276 10.74 1.81 -18.84
CA VAL A 276 11.31 3.16 -18.71
C VAL A 276 12.44 3.14 -17.68
N PRO A 277 13.71 3.32 -18.08
CA PRO A 277 14.80 3.52 -17.13
C PRO A 277 14.63 4.87 -16.43
N THR A 278 14.82 4.90 -15.11
CA THR A 278 14.84 6.16 -14.37
C THR A 278 16.10 6.95 -14.69
N ALA A 279 15.94 8.22 -14.97
CA ALA A 279 17.04 9.12 -15.28
C ALA A 279 17.72 9.68 -14.01
N GLY A 280 19.06 9.65 -13.97
CA GLY A 280 19.89 10.37 -13.00
C GLY A 280 20.43 9.54 -11.82
N PRO A 281 21.42 10.09 -11.07
CA PRO A 281 21.94 9.48 -9.87
C PRO A 281 20.88 9.51 -8.79
N ARG A 282 20.60 8.35 -8.22
CA ARG A 282 19.57 8.18 -7.19
C ARG A 282 20.16 8.29 -5.81
N PRO A 283 19.42 8.86 -4.84
CA PRO A 283 19.74 8.68 -3.45
C PRO A 283 19.85 7.18 -3.13
N ARG A 284 20.68 6.81 -2.18
CA ARG A 284 20.84 5.41 -1.77
C ARG A 284 19.53 4.76 -1.31
N SER A 285 18.55 5.58 -0.92
CA SER A 285 17.18 5.17 -0.59
C SER A 285 16.30 4.86 -1.82
N ALA A 286 16.69 5.29 -3.00
CA ALA A 286 15.97 5.12 -4.25
C ALA A 286 16.52 3.95 -5.10
N CYS A 287 16.89 2.84 -4.47
CA CYS A 287 17.56 1.70 -5.12
C CYS A 287 16.60 0.75 -5.85
N TRP A 288 15.62 1.28 -6.62
CA TRP A 288 14.53 0.42 -7.06
C TRP A 288 14.16 0.47 -8.52
N ASP A 289 15.01 1.06 -9.31
CA ASP A 289 14.80 1.17 -10.73
C ASP A 289 15.54 0.14 -11.58
N ARG A 290 16.13 -0.85 -11.00
CA ARG A 290 16.95 -1.80 -11.76
C ARG A 290 16.36 -3.19 -11.88
N ARG A 291 15.01 -3.33 -11.78
CA ARG A 291 14.44 -4.66 -12.09
C ARG A 291 13.00 -4.61 -12.50
#